data_73663c0447a707fb7900e47ed098a9a3
#
_entry.id   73663c0447a707fb7900e47ed098a9a3
#
_cell.length_a   1.000
_cell.length_b   1.000
_cell.length_c   1.000
_cell.angle_alpha   90.00
_cell.angle_beta   90.00
_cell.angle_gamma   90.00
#
_symmetry.space_group_name_H-M   'P 1'
#
loop_
_entity.id
_entity.type
_entity.pdbx_description
1 polymer ?
#
loop_
_entity_poly.entity_id
_entity_poly.type
_entity_poly.pdbx_seq_one_letter_code
_entity_poly.pdbx_strand_id
1 'polypeptide(L)'
;MARKSMSSPPSASAVAADVSDEVLRQPAEQEHARELLALQQHDRDPRPSNWRLSPRAVLAYINGRDPLALMLDGREQQVPIRRKFFGDAALVERAIVTLASERALLLLGEPGTGKSWLSEHLAAAICGTSLLVIQGTAGTT
;
A
#
# COMPACT_ATOMS: atom_id res chain seq x y z
N MET A 1 -13.49 20.81 51.53
CA MET A 1 -13.86 19.52 50.92
C MET A 1 -12.99 19.29 49.73
N ALA A 2 -11.99 18.41 49.87
CA ALA A 2 -11.14 18.05 48.74
C ALA A 2 -11.89 17.09 47.82
N ARG A 3 -12.19 17.51 46.62
CA ARG A 3 -12.67 16.60 45.60
C ARG A 3 -11.47 15.79 45.07
N LYS A 4 -11.50 14.50 45.33
CA LYS A 4 -10.59 13.58 44.72
C LYS A 4 -10.90 13.57 43.23
N SER A 5 -10.02 14.14 42.42
CA SER A 5 -10.11 13.94 40.97
C SER A 5 -9.77 12.49 40.68
N MET A 6 -10.73 11.76 40.20
CA MET A 6 -10.47 10.42 39.67
C MET A 6 -9.79 10.58 38.34
N SER A 7 -8.47 10.47 38.31
CA SER A 7 -7.75 10.31 37.05
C SER A 7 -7.86 8.86 36.62
N SER A 8 -8.47 8.64 35.47
CA SER A 8 -8.48 7.31 34.84
C SER A 8 -7.04 6.86 34.57
N PRO A 9 -6.71 5.59 34.76
CA PRO A 9 -5.38 5.10 34.46
C PRO A 9 -5.06 5.28 32.98
N PRO A 10 -3.92 5.94 32.64
CA PRO A 10 -3.61 6.25 31.24
C PRO A 10 -3.26 5.04 30.38
N SER A 11 -2.97 3.89 30.97
CA SER A 11 -2.52 2.70 30.25
C SER A 11 -3.59 2.02 29.39
N ALA A 12 -4.84 2.02 29.84
CA ALA A 12 -5.93 1.38 29.13
C ALA A 12 -6.37 2.20 27.91
N SER A 13 -6.31 3.53 27.98
CA SER A 13 -6.67 4.39 26.86
C SER A 13 -5.59 4.41 25.76
N ALA A 14 -4.31 4.27 26.13
CA ALA A 14 -3.21 4.21 25.14
C ALA A 14 -3.25 2.92 24.32
N VAL A 15 -3.53 1.77 24.94
CA VAL A 15 -3.66 0.49 24.24
C VAL A 15 -4.89 0.48 23.34
N ALA A 16 -6.01 1.05 23.77
CA ALA A 16 -7.22 1.15 22.96
C ALA A 16 -7.05 2.10 21.77
N ALA A 17 -6.28 3.20 21.94
CA ALA A 17 -5.98 4.13 20.85
C ALA A 17 -5.09 3.51 19.78
N ASP A 18 -4.09 2.71 20.16
CA ASP A 18 -3.21 1.99 19.25
C ASP A 18 -3.97 0.97 18.41
N VAL A 19 -4.81 0.17 19.03
CA VAL A 19 -5.66 -0.81 18.35
C VAL A 19 -6.68 -0.11 17.45
N SER A 20 -7.23 1.02 17.88
CA SER A 20 -8.19 1.79 17.10
C SER A 20 -7.55 2.41 15.86
N ASP A 21 -6.32 2.91 15.97
CA ASP A 21 -5.57 3.46 14.83
C ASP A 21 -5.26 2.38 13.79
N GLU A 22 -4.87 1.20 14.23
CA GLU A 22 -4.58 0.08 13.34
C GLU A 22 -5.85 -0.41 12.61
N VAL A 23 -6.98 -0.45 13.30
CA VAL A 23 -8.28 -0.86 12.73
C VAL A 23 -8.87 0.23 11.82
N LEU A 24 -8.62 1.51 12.12
CA LEU A 24 -9.14 2.64 11.34
C LEU A 24 -8.28 2.98 10.13
N ARG A 25 -7.08 2.42 10.03
CA ARG A 25 -6.22 2.65 8.87
C ARG A 25 -6.83 2.00 7.64
N GLN A 26 -7.03 2.81 6.60
CA GLN A 26 -7.58 2.31 5.34
C GLN A 26 -6.58 1.40 4.63
N PRO A 27 -7.05 0.35 3.96
CA PRO A 27 -6.21 -0.41 3.05
C PRO A 27 -5.62 0.48 1.96
N ALA A 28 -4.44 0.13 1.45
CA ALA A 28 -3.75 0.92 0.45
C ALA A 28 -4.61 1.21 -0.79
N GLU A 29 -5.39 0.25 -1.23
CA GLU A 29 -6.28 0.40 -2.39
C GLU A 29 -7.40 1.40 -2.16
N GLN A 30 -7.80 1.65 -0.93
CA GLN A 30 -8.78 2.70 -0.59
C GLN A 30 -8.11 4.05 -0.38
N GLU A 31 -7.01 4.07 0.34
CA GLU A 31 -6.25 5.29 0.62
C GLU A 31 -5.73 5.93 -0.67
N HIS A 32 -5.29 5.12 -1.62
CA HIS A 32 -4.72 5.56 -2.89
C HIS A 32 -5.62 5.25 -4.09
N ALA A 33 -6.93 5.13 -3.87
CA ALA A 33 -7.89 4.77 -4.91
C ALA A 33 -7.83 5.69 -6.12
N ARG A 34 -7.68 7.00 -5.91
CA ARG A 34 -7.61 7.98 -6.99
C ARG A 34 -6.34 7.82 -7.82
N GLU A 35 -5.20 7.57 -7.17
CA GLU A 35 -3.93 7.32 -7.87
C GLU A 35 -4.03 6.06 -8.73
N LEU A 36 -4.57 4.99 -8.17
CA LEU A 36 -4.74 3.71 -8.87
C LEU A 36 -5.69 3.85 -10.05
N LEU A 37 -6.78 4.59 -9.89
CA LEU A 37 -7.72 4.84 -10.97
C LEU A 37 -7.12 5.71 -12.09
N ALA A 38 -6.38 6.74 -11.74
CA ALA A 38 -5.68 7.58 -12.72
C ALA A 38 -4.66 6.77 -13.51
N LEU A 39 -3.87 5.94 -12.84
CA LEU A 39 -2.92 5.03 -13.51
C LEU A 39 -3.65 4.07 -14.44
N GLN A 40 -4.77 3.51 -14.02
CA GLN A 40 -5.55 2.59 -14.83
C GLN A 40 -6.11 3.26 -16.10
N GLN A 41 -6.55 4.50 -16.00
CA GLN A 41 -7.05 5.25 -17.15
C GLN A 41 -5.96 5.55 -18.19
N HIS A 42 -4.71 5.72 -17.75
CA HIS A 42 -3.58 6.04 -18.62
C HIS A 42 -2.76 4.82 -19.04
N ASP A 43 -2.99 3.68 -18.42
CA ASP A 43 -2.19 2.47 -18.64
C ASP A 43 -2.54 1.82 -19.99
N ARG A 44 -1.60 1.86 -20.92
CA ARG A 44 -1.72 1.26 -22.26
C ARG A 44 -0.76 0.10 -22.48
N ASP A 45 0.05 -0.22 -21.48
CA ASP A 45 1.03 -1.29 -21.59
C ASP A 45 0.40 -2.67 -21.36
N PRO A 46 1.01 -3.75 -21.88
CA PRO A 46 0.52 -5.11 -21.65
C PRO A 46 0.49 -5.46 -20.16
N ARG A 47 -0.54 -6.17 -19.75
CA ARG A 47 -0.72 -6.63 -18.38
C ARG A 47 -0.53 -8.14 -18.29
N PRO A 48 0.22 -8.62 -17.28
CA PRO A 48 0.20 -10.04 -16.96
C PRO A 48 -1.23 -10.51 -16.62
N SER A 49 -1.47 -11.80 -16.75
CA SER A 49 -2.77 -12.39 -16.44
C SER A 49 -3.22 -12.05 -15.01
N ASN A 50 -4.43 -11.59 -14.87
CA ASN A 50 -5.07 -11.20 -13.60
C ASN A 50 -4.51 -9.93 -12.92
N TRP A 51 -3.60 -9.20 -13.57
CA TRP A 51 -3.12 -7.93 -13.05
C TRP A 51 -4.09 -6.79 -13.40
N ARG A 52 -4.29 -5.90 -12.45
CA ARG A 52 -5.09 -4.68 -12.65
C ARG A 52 -4.33 -3.61 -13.43
N LEU A 53 -3.03 -3.52 -13.22
CA LEU A 53 -2.13 -2.58 -13.87
C LEU A 53 -0.99 -3.31 -14.54
N SER A 54 -0.41 -2.70 -15.57
CA SER A 54 0.83 -3.22 -16.17
C SER A 54 2.00 -3.11 -15.19
N PRO A 55 3.07 -3.88 -15.38
CA PRO A 55 4.28 -3.74 -14.56
C PRO A 55 4.82 -2.31 -14.52
N ARG A 56 4.78 -1.59 -15.63
CA ARG A 56 5.22 -0.19 -15.69
C ARG A 56 4.33 0.71 -14.84
N ALA A 57 3.02 0.51 -14.87
CA ALA A 57 2.10 1.29 -14.05
C ALA A 57 2.24 0.97 -12.56
N VAL A 58 2.49 -0.28 -12.20
CA VAL A 58 2.80 -0.68 -10.82
C VAL A 58 4.07 0.01 -10.33
N LEU A 59 5.11 0.02 -11.15
CA LEU A 59 6.37 0.71 -10.83
C LEU A 59 6.13 2.21 -10.61
N ALA A 60 5.34 2.85 -11.48
CA ALA A 60 4.98 4.26 -11.33
C ALA A 60 4.19 4.52 -10.04
N TYR A 61 3.30 3.62 -9.66
CA TYR A 61 2.55 3.72 -8.41
C TYR A 61 3.47 3.68 -7.18
N ILE A 62 4.44 2.78 -7.18
CA ILE A 62 5.37 2.63 -6.04
C ILE A 62 6.39 3.77 -5.99
N ASN A 63 6.98 4.13 -7.12
CA ASN A 63 8.07 5.11 -7.18
C ASN A 63 7.59 6.56 -7.29
N GLY A 64 6.32 6.75 -7.61
CA GLY A 64 5.78 8.07 -7.90
C GLY A 64 6.10 8.52 -9.33
N ARG A 65 5.37 9.49 -9.79
CA ARG A 65 5.55 10.15 -11.08
C ARG A 65 4.83 11.49 -11.09
N ASP A 66 4.98 12.23 -12.17
CA ASP A 66 4.25 13.47 -12.40
C ASP A 66 2.73 13.26 -12.30
N PRO A 67 1.97 14.27 -11.87
CA PRO A 67 0.52 14.15 -11.76
C PRO A 67 -0.13 13.67 -13.05
N LEU A 68 -1.14 12.83 -12.90
CA LEU A 68 -1.96 12.32 -14.01
C LEU A 68 -3.36 12.92 -13.96
N ALA A 69 -3.92 13.18 -15.14
CA ALA A 69 -5.30 13.57 -15.25
C ALA A 69 -6.22 12.39 -14.93
N LEU A 70 -7.15 12.60 -14.02
CA LEU A 70 -8.20 11.63 -13.69
C LEU A 70 -9.54 12.20 -14.12
N MET A 71 -10.27 11.46 -14.95
CA MET A 71 -11.61 11.79 -15.35
C MET A 71 -12.62 11.11 -14.43
N LEU A 72 -13.36 11.91 -13.66
CA LEU A 72 -14.45 11.44 -12.80
C LEU A 72 -15.68 12.33 -13.03
N ASP A 73 -16.82 11.70 -13.31
CA ASP A 73 -18.11 12.39 -13.48
C ASP A 73 -18.04 13.55 -14.48
N GLY A 74 -17.30 13.38 -15.58
CA GLY A 74 -17.12 14.39 -16.61
C GLY A 74 -16.19 15.53 -16.22
N ARG A 75 -15.51 15.44 -15.08
CA ARG A 75 -14.56 16.45 -14.61
C ARG A 75 -13.14 15.88 -14.62
N GLU A 76 -12.21 16.69 -15.09
CA GLU A 76 -10.79 16.36 -15.07
C GLU A 76 -10.16 16.89 -13.77
N GLN A 77 -9.40 16.04 -13.11
CA GLN A 77 -8.65 16.38 -11.90
C GLN A 77 -7.20 15.93 -12.07
N GLN A 78 -6.27 16.74 -11.58
CA GLN A 78 -4.86 16.34 -11.52
C GLN A 78 -4.60 15.58 -10.23
N VAL A 79 -4.12 14.34 -10.35
CA VAL A 79 -3.84 13.47 -9.23
C VAL A 79 -2.35 13.26 -9.12
N PRO A 80 -1.70 13.72 -8.04
CA PRO A 80 -0.29 13.45 -7.82
C PRO A 80 -0.09 11.97 -7.48
N ILE A 81 0.89 11.35 -8.12
CA ILE A 81 1.28 9.97 -7.85
C ILE A 81 2.51 10.02 -6.95
N ARG A 82 2.30 9.81 -5.66
CA ARG A 82 3.35 9.97 -4.65
C ARG A 82 4.15 8.69 -4.50
N ARG A 83 5.44 8.85 -4.23
CA ARG A 83 6.31 7.74 -3.92
C ARG A 83 5.88 7.06 -2.62
N LYS A 84 5.80 5.73 -2.61
CA LYS A 84 5.33 4.94 -1.47
C LYS A 84 6.41 4.12 -0.79
N PHE A 85 7.51 3.87 -1.49
CA PHE A 85 8.63 3.12 -0.94
C PHE A 85 9.92 3.90 -1.16
N PHE A 86 10.68 4.14 -0.10
CA PHE A 86 11.87 4.98 -0.10
C PHE A 86 13.17 4.18 0.02
N GLY A 87 13.09 2.88 -0.18
CA GLY A 87 14.25 2.01 -0.19
C GLY A 87 14.91 1.89 -1.55
N ASP A 88 15.60 0.79 -1.76
CA ASP A 88 16.32 0.50 -2.99
C ASP A 88 15.36 0.40 -4.19
N ALA A 89 15.56 1.26 -5.18
CA ALA A 89 14.74 1.27 -6.39
C ALA A 89 14.90 -0.04 -7.19
N ALA A 90 16.08 -0.65 -7.19
CA ALA A 90 16.31 -1.91 -7.86
C ALA A 90 15.52 -3.07 -7.21
N LEU A 91 15.29 -2.99 -5.92
CA LEU A 91 14.44 -3.97 -5.21
C LEU A 91 13.01 -3.94 -5.75
N VAL A 92 12.45 -2.76 -5.94
CA VAL A 92 11.08 -2.59 -6.45
C VAL A 92 10.96 -3.16 -7.86
N GLU A 93 11.90 -2.84 -8.73
CA GLU A 93 11.93 -3.36 -10.11
C GLU A 93 12.02 -4.88 -10.15
N ARG A 94 12.92 -5.46 -9.35
CA ARG A 94 13.07 -6.92 -9.26
C ARG A 94 11.81 -7.58 -8.72
N ALA A 95 11.18 -6.98 -7.72
CA ALA A 95 9.94 -7.49 -7.14
C ALA A 95 8.84 -7.57 -8.21
N ILE A 96 8.68 -6.50 -8.98
CA ILE A 96 7.66 -6.43 -10.03
C ILE A 96 7.94 -7.45 -11.15
N VAL A 97 9.18 -7.54 -11.61
CA VAL A 97 9.57 -8.51 -12.65
C VAL A 97 9.36 -9.94 -12.17
N THR A 98 9.72 -10.22 -10.93
CA THR A 98 9.54 -11.55 -10.33
C THR A 98 8.07 -11.94 -10.32
N LEU A 99 7.20 -11.05 -9.86
CA LEU A 99 5.76 -11.29 -9.81
C LEU A 99 5.15 -11.38 -11.21
N ALA A 100 5.61 -10.57 -12.16
CA ALA A 100 5.15 -10.62 -13.54
C ALA A 100 5.52 -11.93 -14.24
N SER A 101 6.57 -12.61 -13.76
CA SER A 101 7.00 -13.91 -14.27
C SER A 101 6.27 -15.09 -13.60
N GLU A 102 5.18 -14.83 -12.90
CA GLU A 102 4.37 -15.82 -12.16
C GLU A 102 5.16 -16.56 -11.06
N ARG A 103 6.17 -15.91 -10.52
CA ARG A 103 6.98 -16.44 -9.42
C ARG A 103 6.55 -15.83 -8.10
N ALA A 104 6.75 -16.57 -7.03
CA ALA A 104 6.56 -16.04 -5.68
C ALA A 104 7.70 -15.07 -5.32
N LEU A 105 7.37 -14.06 -4.54
CA LEU A 105 8.33 -13.09 -4.05
C LEU A 105 8.49 -13.23 -2.54
N LEU A 106 9.74 -13.36 -2.10
CA LEU A 106 10.10 -13.36 -0.69
C LEU A 106 10.96 -12.13 -0.40
N LEU A 107 10.44 -11.25 0.44
CA LEU A 107 11.16 -10.05 0.88
C LEU A 107 11.84 -10.33 2.22
N LEU A 108 13.16 -10.28 2.22
CA LEU A 108 14.00 -10.48 3.40
C LEU A 108 14.69 -9.18 3.77
N GLY A 109 14.84 -8.94 5.05
CA GLY A 109 15.53 -7.77 5.55
C GLY A 109 15.26 -7.57 7.04
N GLU A 110 15.92 -6.57 7.62
CA GLU A 110 15.74 -6.23 9.02
C GLU A 110 14.34 -5.65 9.28
N PRO A 111 13.79 -5.81 10.51
CA PRO A 111 12.54 -5.15 10.89
C PRO A 111 12.62 -3.64 10.71
N GLY A 112 11.51 -3.04 10.26
CA GLY A 112 11.43 -1.60 10.04
C GLY A 112 11.93 -1.10 8.69
N THR A 113 12.27 -1.99 7.76
CA THR A 113 12.73 -1.61 6.41
C THR A 113 11.59 -1.35 5.40
N GLY A 114 10.34 -1.39 5.85
CA GLY A 114 9.18 -1.14 5.00
C GLY A 114 8.74 -2.30 4.12
N LYS A 115 9.20 -3.52 4.39
CA LYS A 115 8.86 -4.71 3.60
C LYS A 115 7.36 -5.00 3.57
N SER A 116 6.70 -4.95 4.72
CA SER A 116 5.25 -5.15 4.82
C SER A 116 4.50 -4.06 4.08
N TRP A 117 4.99 -2.83 4.17
CA TRP A 117 4.44 -1.69 3.45
C TRP A 117 4.52 -1.87 1.94
N LEU A 118 5.69 -2.29 1.45
CA LEU A 118 5.89 -2.57 0.03
C LEU A 118 4.97 -3.69 -0.45
N SER A 119 4.85 -4.77 0.31
CA SER A 119 3.96 -5.89 -0.02
C SER A 119 2.50 -5.47 -0.12
N GLU A 120 2.05 -4.63 0.80
CA GLU A 120 0.68 -4.09 0.80
C GLU A 120 0.41 -3.27 -0.47
N HIS A 121 1.32 -2.36 -0.82
CA HIS A 121 1.17 -1.53 -2.01
C HIS A 121 1.27 -2.32 -3.31
N LEU A 122 2.14 -3.31 -3.39
CA LEU A 122 2.22 -4.21 -4.54
C LEU A 122 0.90 -4.98 -4.71
N ALA A 123 0.36 -5.53 -3.63
CA ALA A 123 -0.92 -6.25 -3.67
C ALA A 123 -2.07 -5.33 -4.11
N ALA A 124 -2.12 -4.11 -3.59
CA ALA A 124 -3.13 -3.12 -3.97
C ALA A 124 -3.05 -2.77 -5.47
N ALA A 125 -1.85 -2.54 -5.99
CA ALA A 125 -1.65 -2.15 -7.39
C ALA A 125 -1.88 -3.32 -8.36
N ILE A 126 -1.46 -4.51 -8.00
CA ILE A 126 -1.52 -5.70 -8.86
C ILE A 126 -2.90 -6.35 -8.80
N CYS A 127 -3.40 -6.61 -7.60
CA CYS A 127 -4.63 -7.38 -7.37
C CYS A 127 -5.85 -6.49 -7.12
N GLY A 128 -5.66 -5.22 -6.83
CA GLY A 128 -6.73 -4.30 -6.45
C GLY A 128 -7.16 -4.45 -5.00
N THR A 129 -6.49 -5.29 -4.21
CA THR A 129 -6.79 -5.47 -2.79
C THR A 129 -5.55 -5.93 -2.03
N SER A 130 -5.33 -5.35 -0.88
CA SER A 130 -4.28 -5.76 0.06
C SER A 130 -4.81 -6.68 1.16
N LEU A 131 -6.12 -6.94 1.18
CA LEU A 131 -6.77 -7.73 2.24
C LEU A 131 -6.38 -9.22 2.20
N LEU A 132 -5.79 -9.68 1.10
CA LEU A 132 -5.36 -11.07 0.94
C LEU A 132 -3.93 -11.32 1.43
N VAL A 133 -3.29 -10.31 2.02
CA VAL A 133 -1.94 -10.47 2.55
C VAL A 133 -2.00 -11.29 3.84
N ILE A 134 -1.29 -12.41 3.84
CA ILE A 134 -1.14 -13.27 5.02
C ILE A 134 0.25 -13.04 5.59
N GLN A 135 0.30 -12.59 6.83
CA GLN A 135 1.55 -12.37 7.52
C GLN A 135 1.99 -13.65 8.26
N GLY A 136 3.12 -14.21 7.84
CA GLY A 136 3.74 -15.31 8.54
C GLY A 136 4.54 -14.81 9.74
N THR A 137 4.52 -15.58 10.83
CA THR A 137 5.35 -15.34 12.01
C THR A 137 6.30 -16.52 12.21
N ALA A 138 7.27 -16.36 13.10
CA ALA A 138 8.26 -17.41 13.37
C ALA A 138 7.63 -18.73 13.85
N GLY A 139 6.41 -18.73 14.36
CA GLY A 139 5.67 -19.90 14.77
C GLY A 139 4.74 -20.49 13.71
N THR A 140 4.70 -19.91 12.53
CA THR A 140 3.83 -20.37 11.44
C THR A 140 4.51 -21.53 10.69
N THR A 141 3.87 -22.67 10.67
CA THR A 141 4.33 -23.85 9.94
C THR A 141 3.56 -24.04 8.65
#